data_7447dfcfcdb1e86a47e7c2672b7fbcbe
#
_entry.id   7447dfcfcdb1e86a47e7c2672b7fbcbe
#
_cell.length_a   1.000
_cell.length_b   1.000
_cell.length_c   1.000
_cell.angle_alpha   90.00
_cell.angle_beta   90.00
_cell.angle_gamma   90.00
#
_symmetry.space_group_name_H-M   'P 1'
#
loop_
_entity.id
_entity.type
_entity.pdbx_description
1 polymer ?
#
loop_
_entity_poly.entity_id
_entity_poly.type
_entity_poly.pdbx_seq_one_letter_code
_entity_poly.pdbx_strand_id
1 'polypeptide(L)'
;MKLTATREDILTPLQSVIGVVERRQTTPVLANVLLAARDVRISITGTDLEVELVAASQANVSQAGDITVPGRKLLDIFRSLPEKTSVALSTEGERVSLRAGRSRFTLSSLPASEFPLVDEINAQQTLTVSQGEFRRLIDKTHFSMAQQDVRYYLNGLLLETDGKTLRAVATDGHRLALCETELSAKAKTSQQVIVPRKGVLELQRILGSEGDIELAVGTNHVRAQIGDIRFTSKLIDGRFPEYGRVIPVNPSRTVEAERESLKLALQRTAILSNEKYRGIRLTARPGLLVIQAHNPEQEEAEDQVEVNYKDEEVEIGFNVNYLLDALGAIDGDKVEIGLTDSNSSCLIHAPGTTHTKYVVMPMRL
;
A
#
# COMPACT_ATOMS: atom_id res chain seq x y z
N MET A 1 3.83 -11.75 34.36
CA MET A 1 2.59 -11.82 33.58
C MET A 1 2.07 -13.26 33.57
N LYS A 2 0.75 -13.46 33.74
CA LYS A 2 0.07 -14.75 33.52
C LYS A 2 -1.28 -14.53 32.91
N LEU A 3 -1.60 -15.26 31.86
CA LEU A 3 -2.89 -15.20 31.17
C LEU A 3 -3.26 -16.53 30.52
N THR A 4 -4.54 -16.68 30.21
CA THR A 4 -5.05 -17.72 29.31
C THR A 4 -5.91 -17.08 28.22
N ALA A 5 -5.79 -17.57 27.01
CA ALA A 5 -6.54 -17.11 25.84
C ALA A 5 -6.73 -18.28 24.88
N THR A 6 -7.66 -18.13 23.93
CA THR A 6 -7.73 -19.08 22.83
C THR A 6 -6.60 -18.84 21.83
N ARG A 7 -6.31 -19.84 21.03
CA ARG A 7 -5.33 -19.70 19.93
C ARG A 7 -5.67 -18.48 19.06
N GLU A 8 -6.90 -18.30 18.70
CA GLU A 8 -7.40 -17.24 17.83
C GLU A 8 -7.22 -15.85 18.45
N ASP A 9 -7.44 -15.73 19.77
CA ASP A 9 -7.27 -14.46 20.49
C ASP A 9 -5.82 -13.94 20.45
N ILE A 10 -4.87 -14.82 20.26
CA ILE A 10 -3.45 -14.45 20.13
C ILE A 10 -3.02 -14.43 18.65
N LEU A 11 -3.43 -15.42 17.87
CA LEU A 11 -3.00 -15.57 16.48
C LEU A 11 -3.46 -14.39 15.61
N THR A 12 -4.72 -13.98 15.71
CA THR A 12 -5.29 -12.90 14.88
C THR A 12 -4.54 -11.57 15.07
N PRO A 13 -4.40 -11.03 16.31
CA PRO A 13 -3.62 -9.80 16.50
C PRO A 13 -2.14 -9.97 16.14
N LEU A 14 -1.54 -11.15 16.39
CA LEU A 14 -0.17 -11.42 16.02
C LEU A 14 0.05 -11.39 14.49
N GLN A 15 -0.89 -11.95 13.72
CA GLN A 15 -0.87 -11.87 12.26
C GLN A 15 -1.00 -10.43 11.77
N SER A 16 -1.76 -9.60 12.47
CA SER A 16 -1.91 -8.19 12.12
C SER A 16 -0.61 -7.41 12.29
N VAL A 17 0.17 -7.67 13.34
CA VAL A 17 1.38 -6.89 13.65
C VAL A 17 2.66 -7.44 13.03
N ILE A 18 2.69 -8.72 12.64
CA ILE A 18 3.95 -9.38 12.23
C ILE A 18 4.57 -8.80 10.96
N GLY A 19 3.81 -8.09 10.14
CA GLY A 19 4.28 -7.49 8.89
C GLY A 19 5.41 -6.48 9.11
N VAL A 20 5.39 -5.74 10.22
CA VAL A 20 6.42 -4.76 10.55
C VAL A 20 7.64 -5.38 11.25
N VAL A 21 7.53 -6.61 11.72
CA VAL A 21 8.63 -7.32 12.40
C VAL A 21 9.59 -7.93 11.39
N GLU A 22 10.77 -7.37 11.25
CA GLU A 22 11.80 -7.82 10.31
C GLU A 22 12.55 -9.05 10.82
N ARG A 23 13.12 -9.84 9.89
CA ARG A 23 13.86 -11.05 10.23
C ARG A 23 15.29 -10.76 10.70
N ARG A 24 15.90 -9.69 10.20
CA ARG A 24 17.27 -9.29 10.52
C ARG A 24 17.27 -7.83 10.90
N GLN A 25 17.51 -7.57 12.16
CA GLN A 25 17.63 -6.24 12.73
C GLN A 25 18.99 -6.08 13.40
N THR A 26 19.55 -4.90 13.33
CA THR A 26 20.73 -4.53 14.12
C THR A 26 20.40 -4.46 15.60
N THR A 27 19.14 -4.17 15.95
CA THR A 27 18.64 -4.10 17.32
C THR A 27 17.77 -5.33 17.59
N PRO A 28 18.21 -6.29 18.42
CA PRO A 28 17.53 -7.58 18.62
C PRO A 28 16.08 -7.49 19.07
N VAL A 29 15.72 -6.47 19.88
CA VAL A 29 14.35 -6.29 20.39
C VAL A 29 13.32 -6.01 19.26
N LEU A 30 13.74 -5.49 18.11
CA LEU A 30 12.87 -5.24 16.95
C LEU A 30 12.46 -6.52 16.19
N ALA A 31 13.13 -7.65 16.46
CA ALA A 31 12.69 -8.98 16.01
C ALA A 31 11.62 -9.59 16.93
N ASN A 32 11.38 -8.98 18.08
CA ASN A 32 10.36 -9.36 19.04
C ASN A 32 9.05 -8.59 18.80
N VAL A 33 7.99 -9.10 19.38
CA VAL A 33 6.75 -8.37 19.63
C VAL A 33 6.63 -8.12 21.13
N LEU A 34 6.09 -6.97 21.50
CA LEU A 34 5.74 -6.65 22.89
C LEU A 34 4.35 -7.23 23.18
N LEU A 35 4.25 -8.02 24.23
CA LEU A 35 3.00 -8.51 24.79
C LEU A 35 2.70 -7.71 26.06
N ALA A 36 1.57 -7.04 26.12
CA ALA A 36 1.11 -6.33 27.30
C ALA A 36 -0.26 -6.85 27.73
N ALA A 37 -0.34 -7.41 28.93
CA ALA A 37 -1.57 -7.96 29.50
C ALA A 37 -2.09 -7.06 30.61
N ARG A 38 -3.32 -6.58 30.48
CA ARG A 38 -4.02 -5.70 31.43
C ARG A 38 -5.49 -6.11 31.51
N ASP A 39 -6.04 -6.09 32.70
CA ASP A 39 -7.46 -6.36 32.95
C ASP A 39 -7.93 -7.66 32.27
N VAL A 40 -8.70 -7.56 31.21
CA VAL A 40 -9.27 -8.70 30.45
C VAL A 40 -8.76 -8.71 29.00
N ARG A 41 -7.67 -8.03 28.72
CA ARG A 41 -7.13 -7.87 27.35
C ARG A 41 -5.65 -8.14 27.28
N ILE A 42 -5.22 -8.60 26.11
CA ILE A 42 -3.83 -8.62 25.68
C ILE A 42 -3.68 -7.71 24.47
N SER A 43 -2.64 -6.88 24.47
CA SER A 43 -2.20 -6.15 23.28
C SER A 43 -0.85 -6.69 22.82
N ILE A 44 -0.69 -6.76 21.50
CA ILE A 44 0.52 -7.19 20.81
C ILE A 44 1.00 -6.04 19.96
N THR A 45 2.25 -5.61 20.18
CA THR A 45 2.87 -4.51 19.45
C THR A 45 4.06 -5.01 18.65
N GLY A 46 4.13 -4.63 17.39
CA GLY A 46 5.30 -4.78 16.51
C GLY A 46 5.74 -3.43 15.96
N THR A 47 7.04 -3.22 15.79
CA THR A 47 7.59 -1.99 15.21
C THR A 47 8.95 -2.22 14.55
N ASP A 48 9.30 -1.36 13.60
CA ASP A 48 10.62 -1.23 12.99
C ASP A 48 11.20 0.19 13.15
N LEU A 49 10.62 1.00 14.05
CA LEU A 49 10.91 2.41 14.31
C LEU A 49 10.31 3.40 13.30
N GLU A 50 9.83 2.95 12.15
CA GLU A 50 9.12 3.77 11.17
C GLU A 50 7.63 3.52 11.21
N VAL A 51 7.25 2.25 11.36
CA VAL A 51 5.86 1.80 11.46
C VAL A 51 5.68 1.03 12.76
N GLU A 52 4.61 1.34 13.48
CA GLU A 52 4.13 0.61 14.65
C GLU A 52 2.74 0.06 14.40
N LEU A 53 2.53 -1.20 14.73
CA LEU A 53 1.22 -1.85 14.75
C LEU A 53 0.94 -2.38 16.16
N VAL A 54 -0.22 -2.01 16.69
CA VAL A 54 -0.73 -2.53 17.96
C VAL A 54 -2.06 -3.19 17.65
N ALA A 55 -2.21 -4.45 18.03
CA ALA A 55 -3.49 -5.16 17.92
C ALA A 55 -3.85 -5.77 19.28
N ALA A 56 -5.10 -5.61 19.68
CA ALA A 56 -5.58 -6.08 20.96
C ALA A 56 -6.68 -7.12 20.81
N SER A 57 -6.77 -8.02 21.79
CA SER A 57 -7.87 -8.97 21.89
C SER A 57 -8.19 -9.32 23.33
N GLN A 58 -9.22 -10.14 23.53
CA GLN A 58 -9.63 -10.62 24.85
C GLN A 58 -8.65 -11.67 25.39
N ALA A 59 -8.40 -11.62 26.70
CA ALA A 59 -7.63 -12.64 27.40
C ALA A 59 -8.06 -12.70 28.87
N ASN A 60 -8.00 -13.86 29.48
CA ASN A 60 -8.18 -14.00 30.93
C ASN A 60 -6.83 -13.76 31.61
N VAL A 61 -6.64 -12.54 32.12
CA VAL A 61 -5.39 -12.09 32.74
C VAL A 61 -5.46 -12.33 34.24
N SER A 62 -4.67 -13.29 34.73
CA SER A 62 -4.55 -13.55 36.18
C SER A 62 -3.43 -12.74 36.86
N GLN A 63 -2.47 -12.29 36.07
CA GLN A 63 -1.39 -11.39 36.50
C GLN A 63 -0.97 -10.48 35.37
N ALA A 64 -1.21 -9.19 35.52
CA ALA A 64 -0.79 -8.16 34.56
C ALA A 64 0.74 -8.13 34.37
N GLY A 65 1.21 -7.61 33.25
CA GLY A 65 2.63 -7.45 32.98
C GLY A 65 2.93 -7.28 31.50
N ASP A 66 4.18 -6.95 31.21
CA ASP A 66 4.71 -6.71 29.86
C ASP A 66 5.96 -7.54 29.64
N ILE A 67 6.12 -8.09 28.45
CA ILE A 67 7.27 -8.88 28.04
C ILE A 67 7.45 -8.86 26.54
N THR A 68 8.66 -8.98 26.04
CA THR A 68 8.88 -9.18 24.61
C THR A 68 9.23 -10.61 24.28
N VAL A 69 8.79 -11.08 23.11
CA VAL A 69 9.09 -12.45 22.63
C VAL A 69 9.38 -12.42 21.13
N PRO A 70 10.21 -13.34 20.61
CA PRO A 70 10.48 -13.44 19.17
C PRO A 70 9.20 -13.63 18.37
N GLY A 71 8.81 -12.57 17.61
CA GLY A 71 7.49 -12.48 16.99
C GLY A 71 7.21 -13.61 16.00
N ARG A 72 8.17 -13.95 15.15
CA ARG A 72 7.98 -15.02 14.15
C ARG A 72 7.91 -16.40 14.75
N LYS A 73 8.74 -16.69 15.76
CA LYS A 73 8.66 -17.97 16.49
C LYS A 73 7.32 -18.13 17.19
N LEU A 74 6.85 -17.04 17.81
CA LEU A 74 5.52 -17.03 18.42
C LEU A 74 4.43 -17.31 17.38
N LEU A 75 4.48 -16.65 16.22
CA LEU A 75 3.54 -16.86 15.13
C LEU A 75 3.55 -18.32 14.63
N ASP A 76 4.72 -18.90 14.43
CA ASP A 76 4.84 -20.27 13.94
C ASP A 76 4.28 -21.29 14.96
N ILE A 77 4.50 -21.06 16.25
CA ILE A 77 3.89 -21.86 17.31
C ILE A 77 2.37 -21.77 17.22
N PHE A 78 1.80 -20.56 17.23
CA PHE A 78 0.33 -20.40 17.22
C PHE A 78 -0.31 -20.92 15.93
N ARG A 79 0.36 -20.84 14.78
CA ARG A 79 -0.09 -21.45 13.51
C ARG A 79 -0.15 -22.98 13.58
N SER A 80 0.80 -23.60 14.29
CA SER A 80 0.89 -25.07 14.41
C SER A 80 -0.12 -25.68 15.39
N LEU A 81 -0.75 -24.89 16.25
CA LEU A 81 -1.72 -25.37 17.23
C LEU A 81 -3.07 -25.66 16.56
N PRO A 82 -3.83 -26.65 17.05
CA PRO A 82 -5.22 -26.88 16.60
C PRO A 82 -6.12 -25.67 16.90
N GLU A 83 -7.16 -25.51 16.11
CA GLU A 83 -8.18 -24.48 16.30
C GLU A 83 -8.82 -24.58 17.71
N LYS A 84 -9.24 -23.43 18.26
CA LYS A 84 -9.90 -23.28 19.56
C LYS A 84 -9.08 -23.83 20.75
N THR A 85 -7.78 -24.08 20.57
CA THR A 85 -6.90 -24.52 21.65
C THR A 85 -6.78 -23.42 22.71
N SER A 86 -7.02 -23.76 23.97
CA SER A 86 -6.71 -22.87 25.09
C SER A 86 -5.21 -22.87 25.34
N VAL A 87 -4.62 -21.69 25.42
CA VAL A 87 -3.19 -21.47 25.63
C VAL A 87 -2.99 -20.70 26.93
N ALA A 88 -2.17 -21.26 27.81
CA ALA A 88 -1.67 -20.57 29.00
C ALA A 88 -0.30 -19.99 28.73
N LEU A 89 -0.11 -18.70 29.02
CA LEU A 89 1.14 -17.99 28.88
C LEU A 89 1.58 -17.44 30.23
N SER A 90 2.85 -17.70 30.63
CA SER A 90 3.42 -17.19 31.87
C SER A 90 4.86 -16.75 31.66
N THR A 91 5.28 -15.72 32.42
CA THR A 91 6.67 -15.24 32.44
C THR A 91 7.39 -15.80 33.67
N GLU A 92 8.60 -16.30 33.48
CA GLU A 92 9.49 -16.78 34.50
C GLU A 92 10.91 -16.21 34.25
N GLY A 93 11.24 -15.12 34.92
CA GLY A 93 12.47 -14.38 34.66
C GLY A 93 12.51 -13.87 33.20
N GLU A 94 13.60 -14.17 32.48
CA GLU A 94 13.81 -13.79 31.07
C GLU A 94 13.22 -14.83 30.06
N ARG A 95 12.26 -15.64 30.50
CA ARG A 95 11.63 -16.67 29.67
C ARG A 95 10.13 -16.56 29.70
N VAL A 96 9.53 -16.93 28.57
CA VAL A 96 8.06 -17.07 28.42
C VAL A 96 7.74 -18.53 28.19
N SER A 97 6.92 -19.09 29.08
CA SER A 97 6.38 -20.43 28.97
C SER A 97 5.01 -20.42 28.37
N LEU A 98 4.80 -21.21 27.32
CA LEU A 98 3.53 -21.45 26.65
C LEU A 98 3.09 -22.89 26.85
N ARG A 99 1.85 -23.11 27.26
CA ARG A 99 1.24 -24.44 27.40
C ARG A 99 -0.06 -24.49 26.59
N ALA A 100 -0.15 -25.47 25.71
CA ALA A 100 -1.31 -25.72 24.86
C ALA A 100 -1.62 -27.21 24.84
N GLY A 101 -2.58 -27.63 25.65
CA GLY A 101 -2.84 -29.06 25.87
C GLY A 101 -1.62 -29.81 26.42
N ARG A 102 -1.10 -30.77 25.65
CA ARG A 102 0.12 -31.52 25.98
C ARG A 102 1.41 -30.84 25.50
N SER A 103 1.31 -29.82 24.66
CA SER A 103 2.47 -29.11 24.11
C SER A 103 2.97 -28.05 25.08
N ARG A 104 4.29 -27.95 25.20
CA ARG A 104 4.96 -26.94 26.00
C ARG A 104 6.09 -26.31 25.20
N PHE A 105 6.13 -24.99 25.21
CA PHE A 105 7.17 -24.20 24.57
C PHE A 105 7.76 -23.23 25.56
N THR A 106 9.06 -22.96 25.43
CA THR A 106 9.76 -21.95 26.23
C THR A 106 10.53 -21.06 25.28
N LEU A 107 10.23 -19.76 25.27
CA LEU A 107 10.88 -18.75 24.47
C LEU A 107 11.77 -17.85 25.34
N SER A 108 12.91 -17.43 24.79
CA SER A 108 13.69 -16.34 25.39
C SER A 108 12.94 -15.03 25.22
N SER A 109 13.11 -14.14 26.16
CA SER A 109 12.50 -12.81 26.14
C SER A 109 13.54 -11.74 26.38
N LEU A 110 13.20 -10.50 26.02
CA LEU A 110 13.93 -9.30 26.40
C LEU A 110 13.02 -8.41 27.23
N PRO A 111 13.57 -7.56 28.10
CA PRO A 111 12.78 -6.64 28.92
C PRO A 111 11.87 -5.76 28.07
N ALA A 112 10.63 -5.57 28.50
CA ALA A 112 9.68 -4.70 27.82
C ALA A 112 10.16 -3.24 27.77
N SER A 113 10.99 -2.80 28.73
CA SER A 113 11.59 -1.47 28.80
C SER A 113 12.55 -1.17 27.64
N GLU A 114 13.07 -2.19 26.98
CA GLU A 114 13.95 -2.03 25.82
C GLU A 114 13.15 -1.89 24.51
N PHE A 115 11.85 -2.19 24.54
CA PHE A 115 11.01 -2.14 23.34
C PHE A 115 10.60 -0.69 23.04
N PRO A 116 10.94 -0.15 21.86
CA PRO A 116 10.61 1.20 21.50
C PRO A 116 9.12 1.32 21.18
N LEU A 117 8.45 2.27 21.79
CA LEU A 117 7.06 2.63 21.50
C LEU A 117 7.02 4.01 20.86
N VAL A 118 6.06 4.20 20.00
CA VAL A 118 5.77 5.53 19.44
C VAL A 118 4.94 6.31 20.47
N ASP A 119 5.38 7.53 20.76
CA ASP A 119 4.68 8.45 21.66
C ASP A 119 3.27 8.81 21.15
N GLU A 120 2.47 9.41 22.00
CA GLU A 120 1.17 9.94 21.59
C GLU A 120 1.34 10.98 20.48
N ILE A 121 0.48 10.87 19.45
CA ILE A 121 0.48 11.80 18.32
C ILE A 121 -0.33 13.03 18.68
N ASN A 122 0.27 14.21 18.54
CA ASN A 122 -0.47 15.45 18.55
C ASN A 122 -1.18 15.63 17.20
N ALA A 123 -2.41 15.13 17.09
CA ALA A 123 -3.18 15.18 15.87
C ALA A 123 -3.61 16.62 15.54
N GLN A 124 -3.26 17.09 14.35
CA GLN A 124 -3.72 18.39 13.83
C GLN A 124 -5.14 18.29 13.28
N GLN A 125 -5.47 17.14 12.69
CA GLN A 125 -6.84 16.80 12.30
C GLN A 125 -7.10 15.30 12.37
N THR A 126 -8.37 14.95 12.48
CA THR A 126 -8.86 13.57 12.42
C THR A 126 -9.89 13.48 11.31
N LEU A 127 -9.80 12.44 10.49
CA LEU A 127 -10.70 12.16 9.37
C LEU A 127 -11.30 10.78 9.56
N THR A 128 -12.57 10.64 9.21
CA THR A 128 -13.25 9.33 9.14
C THR A 128 -13.53 9.00 7.69
N VAL A 129 -13.11 7.82 7.27
CA VAL A 129 -13.27 7.30 5.90
C VAL A 129 -13.67 5.83 5.99
N SER A 130 -14.48 5.31 5.06
CA SER A 130 -14.72 3.88 5.02
C SER A 130 -13.44 3.12 4.66
N GLN A 131 -13.23 1.96 5.27
CA GLN A 131 -12.05 1.12 5.01
C GLN A 131 -11.95 0.76 3.53
N GLY A 132 -13.08 0.41 2.90
CA GLY A 132 -13.12 0.07 1.47
C GLY A 132 -12.67 1.21 0.57
N GLU A 133 -13.13 2.45 0.82
CA GLU A 133 -12.71 3.63 0.05
C GLU A 133 -11.23 3.96 0.28
N PHE A 134 -10.76 3.89 1.53
CA PHE A 134 -9.34 4.16 1.81
C PHE A 134 -8.43 3.09 1.19
N ARG A 135 -8.85 1.82 1.23
CA ARG A 135 -8.16 0.73 0.53
C ARG A 135 -8.16 0.97 -0.98
N ARG A 136 -9.29 1.38 -1.56
CA ARG A 136 -9.38 1.73 -2.99
C ARG A 136 -8.38 2.83 -3.37
N LEU A 137 -8.25 3.89 -2.55
CA LEU A 137 -7.26 4.94 -2.78
C LEU A 137 -5.84 4.36 -2.88
N ILE A 138 -5.48 3.46 -1.97
CA ILE A 138 -4.16 2.81 -1.96
C ILE A 138 -4.00 1.88 -3.16
N ASP A 139 -4.97 0.99 -3.41
CA ASP A 139 -4.91 0.00 -4.49
C ASP A 139 -4.77 0.66 -5.88
N LYS A 140 -5.42 1.82 -6.06
CA LYS A 140 -5.38 2.58 -7.32
C LYS A 140 -4.09 3.39 -7.51
N THR A 141 -3.23 3.54 -6.51
CA THR A 141 -2.12 4.50 -6.59
C THR A 141 -0.76 3.96 -6.18
N HIS A 142 -0.69 3.05 -5.19
CA HIS A 142 0.56 2.64 -4.54
C HIS A 142 1.65 2.10 -5.49
N PHE A 143 1.27 1.49 -6.61
CA PHE A 143 2.21 0.92 -7.58
C PHE A 143 3.04 1.98 -8.32
N SER A 144 2.60 3.24 -8.31
CA SER A 144 3.32 4.37 -8.90
C SER A 144 4.31 5.04 -7.95
N MET A 145 4.40 4.63 -6.68
CA MET A 145 5.45 5.10 -5.77
C MET A 145 6.82 4.66 -6.25
N ALA A 146 7.80 5.54 -6.14
CA ALA A 146 9.20 5.20 -6.39
C ALA A 146 9.72 4.16 -5.38
N GLN A 147 10.81 3.49 -5.73
CA GLN A 147 11.52 2.56 -4.86
C GLN A 147 12.99 2.98 -4.79
N GLN A 148 13.44 3.37 -3.58
CA GLN A 148 14.84 3.77 -3.34
C GLN A 148 15.33 4.92 -4.25
N ASP A 149 14.43 5.84 -4.62
CA ASP A 149 14.80 7.05 -5.35
C ASP A 149 15.51 8.03 -4.40
N VAL A 150 16.53 8.72 -4.90
CA VAL A 150 17.24 9.78 -4.15
C VAL A 150 16.33 10.94 -3.78
N ARG A 151 15.27 11.16 -4.54
CA ARG A 151 14.16 12.05 -4.21
C ARG A 151 13.23 11.34 -3.24
N TYR A 152 13.65 11.22 -1.99
CA TYR A 152 13.01 10.39 -0.96
C TYR A 152 11.50 10.66 -0.79
N TYR A 153 11.04 11.88 -1.08
CA TYR A 153 9.61 12.24 -1.05
C TYR A 153 8.77 11.51 -2.12
N LEU A 154 9.38 10.89 -3.13
CA LEU A 154 8.69 10.03 -4.09
C LEU A 154 8.56 8.57 -3.62
N ASN A 155 9.30 8.17 -2.58
CA ASN A 155 9.23 6.81 -2.01
C ASN A 155 8.02 6.62 -1.07
N GLY A 156 6.99 7.41 -1.24
CA GLY A 156 5.78 7.37 -0.44
C GLY A 156 4.54 7.78 -1.23
N LEU A 157 3.40 7.68 -0.57
CA LEU A 157 2.09 8.08 -1.05
C LEU A 157 1.72 9.43 -0.45
N LEU A 158 1.45 10.40 -1.30
CA LEU A 158 0.82 11.65 -0.87
C LEU A 158 -0.64 11.36 -0.49
N LEU A 159 -1.02 11.78 0.71
CA LEU A 159 -2.40 11.95 1.12
C LEU A 159 -2.68 13.44 1.25
N GLU A 160 -3.67 13.91 0.51
CA GLU A 160 -4.06 15.32 0.48
C GLU A 160 -5.54 15.45 0.82
N THR A 161 -5.85 16.40 1.70
CA THR A 161 -7.23 16.78 2.00
C THR A 161 -7.49 18.19 1.50
N ASP A 162 -8.61 18.38 0.81
CA ASP A 162 -9.10 19.67 0.37
C ASP A 162 -10.62 19.73 0.46
N GLY A 163 -11.12 20.47 1.43
CA GLY A 163 -12.55 20.54 1.69
C GLY A 163 -13.13 19.16 2.06
N LYS A 164 -13.95 18.59 1.19
CA LYS A 164 -14.52 17.27 1.36
C LYS A 164 -13.80 16.18 0.56
N THR A 165 -12.71 16.51 -0.11
CA THR A 165 -11.98 15.55 -0.92
C THR A 165 -10.79 15.00 -0.15
N LEU A 166 -10.63 13.69 -0.14
CA LEU A 166 -9.40 12.98 0.22
C LEU A 166 -8.80 12.39 -1.04
N ARG A 167 -7.56 12.75 -1.32
CA ARG A 167 -6.83 12.36 -2.53
C ARG A 167 -5.57 11.60 -2.16
N ALA A 168 -5.29 10.53 -2.89
CA ALA A 168 -4.03 9.81 -2.86
C ALA A 168 -3.30 10.02 -4.19
N VAL A 169 -2.01 10.34 -4.13
CA VAL A 169 -1.17 10.54 -5.33
C VAL A 169 0.18 9.86 -5.14
N ALA A 170 0.61 9.13 -6.14
CA ALA A 170 1.94 8.53 -6.20
C ALA A 170 2.60 8.81 -7.54
N THR A 171 3.92 9.01 -7.55
CA THR A 171 4.72 9.17 -8.77
C THR A 171 6.15 8.72 -8.54
N ASP A 172 6.79 8.18 -9.56
CA ASP A 172 8.23 7.89 -9.61
C ASP A 172 9.01 8.86 -10.53
N GLY A 173 8.32 9.89 -11.04
CA GLY A 173 8.86 10.86 -11.99
C GLY A 173 8.69 10.46 -13.46
N HIS A 174 8.22 9.23 -13.76
CA HIS A 174 7.95 8.74 -15.11
C HIS A 174 6.49 8.43 -15.34
N ARG A 175 5.76 8.20 -14.28
CA ARG A 175 4.32 7.97 -14.25
C ARG A 175 3.71 8.58 -12.99
N LEU A 176 2.40 8.74 -13.00
CA LEU A 176 1.65 9.23 -11.86
C LEU A 176 0.33 8.49 -11.77
N ALA A 177 -0.09 8.15 -10.57
CA ALA A 177 -1.42 7.66 -10.26
C ALA A 177 -2.09 8.59 -9.25
N LEU A 178 -3.32 8.96 -9.52
CA LEU A 178 -4.16 9.78 -8.66
C LEU A 178 -5.51 9.09 -8.47
N CYS A 179 -5.96 9.01 -7.24
CA CYS A 179 -7.31 8.57 -6.91
C CYS A 179 -7.86 9.45 -5.79
N GLU A 180 -9.14 9.79 -5.88
CA GLU A 180 -9.80 10.61 -4.86
C GLU A 180 -11.15 10.03 -4.45
N THR A 181 -11.56 10.38 -3.25
CA THR A 181 -12.89 10.05 -2.68
C THR A 181 -13.45 11.23 -1.90
N GLU A 182 -14.76 11.23 -1.71
CA GLU A 182 -15.43 12.25 -0.93
C GLU A 182 -15.50 11.84 0.55
N LEU A 183 -15.10 12.74 1.44
CA LEU A 183 -15.22 12.57 2.88
C LEU A 183 -16.66 12.78 3.34
N SER A 184 -17.12 12.00 4.29
CA SER A 184 -18.43 12.18 4.94
C SER A 184 -18.55 13.53 5.66
N ALA A 185 -17.46 14.04 6.20
CA ALA A 185 -17.35 15.35 6.84
C ALA A 185 -16.21 16.16 6.25
N LYS A 186 -16.40 17.49 6.14
CA LYS A 186 -15.38 18.39 5.63
C LYS A 186 -14.13 18.36 6.51
N ALA A 187 -12.95 18.25 5.90
CA ALA A 187 -11.68 18.40 6.57
C ALA A 187 -11.56 19.83 7.18
N LYS A 188 -10.99 19.92 8.37
CA LYS A 188 -10.84 21.22 9.07
C LYS A 188 -9.86 22.14 8.35
N THR A 189 -8.81 21.56 7.78
CA THR A 189 -7.75 22.28 7.07
C THR A 189 -7.35 21.49 5.83
N SER A 190 -6.91 22.19 4.78
CA SER A 190 -6.19 21.54 3.68
C SER A 190 -4.83 21.10 4.19
N GLN A 191 -4.48 19.84 3.98
CA GLN A 191 -3.25 19.25 4.49
C GLN A 191 -2.69 18.26 3.48
N GLN A 192 -1.38 18.24 3.37
CA GLN A 192 -0.63 17.26 2.56
C GLN A 192 0.37 16.55 3.45
N VAL A 193 0.37 15.22 3.40
CA VAL A 193 1.34 14.38 4.11
C VAL A 193 1.80 13.23 3.21
N ILE A 194 3.04 12.80 3.37
CA ILE A 194 3.61 11.72 2.58
C ILE A 194 3.82 10.51 3.49
N VAL A 195 3.05 9.45 3.26
CA VAL A 195 3.17 8.19 4.00
C VAL A 195 4.23 7.32 3.32
N PRO A 196 5.26 6.86 4.03
CA PRO A 196 6.29 6.00 3.45
C PRO A 196 5.71 4.73 2.83
N ARG A 197 6.34 4.24 1.77
CA ARG A 197 5.90 3.03 1.04
C ARG A 197 5.61 1.86 1.96
N LYS A 198 6.47 1.58 2.97
CA LYS A 198 6.26 0.49 3.93
C LYS A 198 4.96 0.67 4.72
N GLY A 199 4.71 1.89 5.21
CA GLY A 199 3.46 2.23 5.91
C GLY A 199 2.23 2.03 5.02
N VAL A 200 2.30 2.44 3.75
CA VAL A 200 1.21 2.25 2.79
C VAL A 200 0.90 0.77 2.55
N LEU A 201 1.92 -0.06 2.36
CA LEU A 201 1.75 -1.51 2.14
C LEU A 201 1.20 -2.22 3.39
N GLU A 202 1.61 -1.81 4.58
CA GLU A 202 1.05 -2.35 5.82
C GLU A 202 -0.40 -1.91 6.03
N LEU A 203 -0.76 -0.66 5.72
CA LEU A 203 -2.16 -0.22 5.72
C LEU A 203 -2.99 -1.04 4.73
N GLN A 204 -2.53 -1.20 3.49
CA GLN A 204 -3.22 -2.02 2.48
C GLN A 204 -3.50 -3.44 2.99
N ARG A 205 -2.53 -4.03 3.71
CA ARG A 205 -2.64 -5.40 4.23
C ARG A 205 -3.67 -5.56 5.34
N ILE A 206 -3.81 -4.55 6.22
CA ILE A 206 -4.69 -4.63 7.40
C ILE A 206 -6.10 -4.07 7.16
N LEU A 207 -6.30 -3.27 6.12
CA LEU A 207 -7.60 -2.72 5.77
C LEU A 207 -8.57 -3.81 5.29
N GLY A 208 -9.78 -3.79 5.81
CA GLY A 208 -10.91 -4.59 5.34
C GLY A 208 -11.69 -3.91 4.22
N SER A 209 -12.83 -4.49 3.90
CA SER A 209 -13.82 -3.92 2.97
C SER A 209 -14.95 -3.17 3.66
N GLU A 210 -15.17 -3.44 4.96
CA GLU A 210 -16.30 -2.93 5.73
C GLU A 210 -15.83 -2.15 6.96
N GLY A 211 -16.68 -1.25 7.45
CA GLY A 211 -16.40 -0.40 8.59
C GLY A 211 -15.59 0.83 8.24
N ASP A 212 -15.32 1.63 9.26
CA ASP A 212 -14.61 2.89 9.13
C ASP A 212 -13.17 2.81 9.64
N ILE A 213 -12.35 3.70 9.15
CA ILE A 213 -11.01 4.01 9.63
C ILE A 213 -11.00 5.45 10.14
N GLU A 214 -10.47 5.65 11.33
CA GLU A 214 -10.17 6.98 11.85
C GLU A 214 -8.69 7.29 11.60
N LEU A 215 -8.43 8.33 10.81
CA LEU A 215 -7.10 8.81 10.48
C LEU A 215 -6.78 10.07 11.29
N ALA A 216 -5.84 9.98 12.20
CA ALA A 216 -5.28 11.12 12.92
C ALA A 216 -3.97 11.55 12.26
N VAL A 217 -3.95 12.74 11.70
CA VAL A 217 -2.78 13.29 11.00
C VAL A 217 -2.10 14.30 11.91
N GLY A 218 -0.88 14.02 12.30
CA GLY A 218 0.01 14.90 13.06
C GLY A 218 1.07 15.55 12.18
N THR A 219 2.06 16.18 12.80
CA THR A 219 3.17 16.84 12.09
C THR A 219 4.13 15.82 11.46
N ASN A 220 4.50 14.78 12.22
CA ASN A 220 5.55 13.83 11.84
C ASN A 220 5.04 12.39 11.75
N HIS A 221 3.78 12.15 12.08
CA HIS A 221 3.17 10.82 12.10
C HIS A 221 1.73 10.87 11.60
N VAL A 222 1.31 9.77 11.03
CA VAL A 222 -0.11 9.45 10.78
C VAL A 222 -0.47 8.22 11.62
N ARG A 223 -1.63 8.26 12.25
CA ARG A 223 -2.22 7.13 13.00
C ARG A 223 -3.54 6.75 12.38
N ALA A 224 -3.76 5.44 12.23
CA ALA A 224 -5.03 4.89 11.79
C ALA A 224 -5.57 3.95 12.88
N GLN A 225 -6.84 4.14 13.24
CA GLN A 225 -7.57 3.21 14.11
C GLN A 225 -8.55 2.40 13.26
N ILE A 226 -8.41 1.08 13.29
CA ILE A 226 -9.18 0.10 12.51
C ILE A 226 -9.68 -0.96 13.48
N GLY A 227 -10.87 -0.79 14.05
CA GLY A 227 -11.34 -1.66 15.12
C GLY A 227 -10.35 -1.73 16.28
N ASP A 228 -9.88 -2.93 16.62
CA ASP A 228 -8.89 -3.17 17.68
C ASP A 228 -7.43 -3.05 17.21
N ILE A 229 -7.20 -2.60 15.96
CA ILE A 229 -5.86 -2.41 15.41
C ILE A 229 -5.54 -0.91 15.36
N ARG A 230 -4.40 -0.53 15.90
CA ARG A 230 -3.83 0.81 15.79
C ARG A 230 -2.55 0.73 14.96
N PHE A 231 -2.57 1.42 13.84
CA PHE A 231 -1.42 1.63 12.98
C PHE A 231 -0.86 3.03 13.22
N THR A 232 0.46 3.15 13.28
CA THR A 232 1.14 4.44 13.33
C THR A 232 2.34 4.39 12.39
N SER A 233 2.50 5.41 11.54
CA SER A 233 3.67 5.55 10.66
C SER A 233 4.28 6.92 10.79
N LYS A 234 5.61 7.00 10.81
CA LYS A 234 6.31 8.26 10.53
C LYS A 234 5.93 8.76 9.14
N LEU A 235 5.93 10.06 8.97
CA LEU A 235 5.75 10.72 7.67
C LEU A 235 7.11 11.03 7.05
N ILE A 236 7.16 11.06 5.73
CA ILE A 236 8.32 11.56 5.01
C ILE A 236 8.31 13.09 5.10
N ASP A 237 9.37 13.66 5.65
CA ASP A 237 9.57 15.10 5.66
C ASP A 237 9.97 15.55 4.24
N GLY A 238 9.24 16.52 3.70
CA GLY A 238 9.49 17.03 2.37
C GLY A 238 8.24 17.55 1.69
N ARG A 239 8.44 18.17 0.53
CA ARG A 239 7.34 18.68 -0.29
C ARG A 239 7.15 17.77 -1.51
N PHE A 240 5.94 17.24 -1.64
CA PHE A 240 5.57 16.48 -2.84
C PHE A 240 5.52 17.42 -4.06
N PRO A 241 5.91 16.96 -5.25
CA PRO A 241 5.88 17.78 -6.46
C PRO A 241 4.48 18.33 -6.78
N GLU A 242 4.42 19.46 -7.47
CA GLU A 242 3.16 20.04 -7.96
C GLU A 242 2.58 19.18 -9.09
N TYR A 243 2.04 18.03 -8.74
CA TYR A 243 1.57 16.99 -9.64
C TYR A 243 0.46 17.47 -10.60
N GLY A 244 -0.32 18.48 -10.22
CA GLY A 244 -1.36 19.03 -11.07
C GLY A 244 -0.86 19.55 -12.41
N ARG A 245 0.41 19.96 -12.49
CA ARG A 245 1.02 20.47 -13.73
C ARG A 245 1.37 19.40 -14.74
N VAL A 246 1.51 18.15 -14.31
CA VAL A 246 1.88 17.04 -15.22
C VAL A 246 0.68 16.25 -15.72
N ILE A 247 -0.51 16.50 -15.16
CA ILE A 247 -1.76 15.88 -15.62
C ILE A 247 -2.22 16.60 -16.87
N PRO A 248 -2.31 15.91 -18.04
CA PRO A 248 -2.79 16.53 -19.26
C PRO A 248 -4.22 17.09 -19.09
N VAL A 249 -4.40 18.34 -19.50
CA VAL A 249 -5.71 18.99 -19.49
C VAL A 249 -6.24 18.98 -20.92
N ASN A 250 -7.40 18.35 -21.13
CA ASN A 250 -8.08 18.26 -22.43
C ASN A 250 -7.16 17.75 -23.56
N PRO A 251 -6.71 16.50 -23.51
CA PRO A 251 -5.95 15.89 -24.60
C PRO A 251 -6.70 16.08 -25.93
N SER A 252 -5.97 16.43 -26.99
CA SER A 252 -6.58 16.73 -28.28
C SER A 252 -7.08 15.50 -29.03
N ARG A 253 -6.61 14.30 -28.62
CA ARG A 253 -6.95 13.01 -29.23
C ARG A 253 -7.34 12.04 -28.14
N THR A 254 -8.32 11.18 -28.40
CA THR A 254 -8.74 10.14 -27.44
C THR A 254 -8.84 8.80 -28.14
N VAL A 255 -8.13 7.81 -27.63
CA VAL A 255 -8.25 6.40 -28.03
C VAL A 255 -9.11 5.71 -26.99
N GLU A 256 -10.30 5.24 -27.38
CA GLU A 256 -11.14 4.37 -26.56
C GLU A 256 -10.92 2.93 -26.99
N ALA A 257 -10.54 2.08 -26.04
CA ALA A 257 -10.27 0.67 -26.28
C ALA A 257 -11.02 -0.22 -25.28
N GLU A 258 -11.20 -1.47 -25.67
CA GLU A 258 -11.59 -2.54 -24.78
C GLU A 258 -10.39 -2.88 -23.90
N ARG A 259 -10.54 -2.70 -22.57
CA ARG A 259 -9.43 -2.75 -21.60
C ARG A 259 -8.66 -4.05 -21.62
N GLU A 260 -9.37 -5.19 -21.59
CA GLU A 260 -8.71 -6.51 -21.52
C GLU A 260 -8.02 -6.86 -22.85
N SER A 261 -8.63 -6.55 -23.98
CA SER A 261 -8.02 -6.73 -25.30
C SER A 261 -6.71 -5.96 -25.43
N LEU A 262 -6.72 -4.68 -25.02
CA LEU A 262 -5.52 -3.85 -25.02
C LEU A 262 -4.45 -4.39 -24.08
N LYS A 263 -4.83 -4.78 -22.86
CA LYS A 263 -3.90 -5.33 -21.86
C LYS A 263 -3.23 -6.62 -22.36
N LEU A 264 -3.99 -7.53 -22.95
CA LEU A 264 -3.45 -8.78 -23.50
C LEU A 264 -2.52 -8.52 -24.69
N ALA A 265 -2.83 -7.58 -25.57
CA ALA A 265 -1.97 -7.20 -26.69
C ALA A 265 -0.65 -6.59 -26.18
N LEU A 266 -0.71 -5.69 -25.20
CA LEU A 266 0.50 -5.14 -24.55
C LEU A 266 1.34 -6.23 -23.89
N GLN A 267 0.72 -7.19 -23.21
CA GLN A 267 1.44 -8.30 -22.56
C GLN A 267 2.16 -9.19 -23.59
N ARG A 268 1.52 -9.51 -24.71
CA ARG A 268 2.14 -10.30 -25.80
C ARG A 268 3.32 -9.55 -26.41
N THR A 269 3.12 -8.29 -26.77
CA THR A 269 4.16 -7.44 -27.37
C THR A 269 5.34 -7.21 -26.42
N ALA A 270 5.06 -7.07 -25.11
CA ALA A 270 6.09 -6.87 -24.08
C ALA A 270 7.11 -8.01 -23.98
N ILE A 271 6.79 -9.20 -24.49
CA ILE A 271 7.70 -10.38 -24.45
C ILE A 271 9.02 -10.05 -25.16
N LEU A 272 8.97 -9.36 -26.29
CA LEU A 272 10.13 -9.00 -27.08
C LEU A 272 10.56 -7.52 -26.90
N SER A 273 10.08 -6.85 -25.85
CA SER A 273 10.59 -5.53 -25.51
C SER A 273 11.96 -5.63 -24.83
N ASN A 274 12.76 -4.56 -24.95
CA ASN A 274 14.04 -4.47 -24.24
C ASN A 274 13.86 -4.73 -22.73
N GLU A 275 14.61 -5.66 -22.14
CA GLU A 275 14.43 -6.08 -20.75
C GLU A 275 14.65 -4.96 -19.73
N LYS A 276 15.55 -4.03 -20.00
CA LYS A 276 15.90 -2.94 -19.10
C LYS A 276 14.93 -1.76 -19.18
N TYR A 277 14.56 -1.36 -20.38
CA TYR A 277 13.77 -0.14 -20.61
C TYR A 277 12.30 -0.40 -20.84
N ARG A 278 11.94 -1.64 -21.22
CA ARG A 278 10.56 -2.08 -21.43
C ARG A 278 9.78 -1.18 -22.39
N GLY A 279 10.49 -0.64 -23.40
CA GLY A 279 9.90 0.27 -24.38
C GLY A 279 9.03 -0.42 -25.41
N ILE A 280 7.89 0.19 -25.70
CA ILE A 280 7.01 -0.18 -26.80
C ILE A 280 6.60 1.08 -27.54
N ARG A 281 6.25 0.91 -28.81
CA ARG A 281 5.71 1.94 -29.69
C ARG A 281 4.21 1.71 -29.85
N LEU A 282 3.42 2.74 -29.60
CA LEU A 282 2.00 2.80 -29.91
C LEU A 282 1.77 3.69 -31.12
N THR A 283 1.11 3.19 -32.14
CA THR A 283 0.67 3.97 -33.31
C THR A 283 -0.85 3.92 -33.39
N ALA A 284 -1.50 5.04 -33.06
CA ALA A 284 -2.94 5.16 -33.17
C ALA A 284 -3.30 5.66 -34.58
N ARG A 285 -4.19 4.90 -35.24
CA ARG A 285 -4.77 5.20 -36.59
C ARG A 285 -6.29 5.11 -36.48
N PRO A 286 -7.04 5.72 -37.41
CA PRO A 286 -8.49 5.58 -37.41
C PRO A 286 -8.94 4.11 -37.33
N GLY A 287 -9.62 3.78 -36.23
CA GLY A 287 -10.12 2.44 -35.94
C GLY A 287 -9.10 1.41 -35.44
N LEU A 288 -7.81 1.72 -35.36
CA LEU A 288 -6.76 0.76 -35.07
C LEU A 288 -5.65 1.33 -34.15
N LEU A 289 -5.23 0.56 -33.17
CA LEU A 289 -4.01 0.80 -32.39
C LEU A 289 -3.00 -0.31 -32.68
N VAL A 290 -1.86 0.06 -33.27
CA VAL A 290 -0.73 -0.85 -33.52
C VAL A 290 0.26 -0.72 -32.37
N ILE A 291 0.70 -1.87 -31.85
CA ILE A 291 1.63 -1.98 -30.72
C ILE A 291 2.87 -2.72 -31.23
N GLN A 292 4.03 -2.09 -31.12
CA GLN A 292 5.29 -2.69 -31.58
C GLN A 292 6.34 -2.66 -30.48
N ALA A 293 7.15 -3.71 -30.40
CA ALA A 293 8.33 -3.79 -29.56
C ALA A 293 9.50 -4.36 -30.36
N HIS A 294 10.72 -3.98 -29.97
CA HIS A 294 11.94 -4.59 -30.46
C HIS A 294 12.97 -4.64 -29.34
N ASN A 295 13.90 -5.57 -29.44
CA ASN A 295 14.99 -5.73 -28.50
C ASN A 295 16.36 -5.57 -29.19
N PRO A 296 17.46 -5.51 -28.41
CA PRO A 296 18.81 -5.39 -28.99
C PRO A 296 19.23 -6.58 -29.85
N GLU A 297 18.61 -7.74 -29.66
CA GLU A 297 18.83 -8.98 -30.43
C GLU A 297 18.16 -8.93 -31.81
N GLN A 298 17.51 -7.81 -32.16
CA GLN A 298 16.76 -7.60 -33.40
C GLN A 298 15.51 -8.49 -33.54
N GLU A 299 14.95 -8.91 -32.42
CA GLU A 299 13.65 -9.55 -32.39
C GLU A 299 12.55 -8.50 -32.32
N GLU A 300 11.45 -8.77 -32.99
CA GLU A 300 10.33 -7.84 -33.12
C GLU A 300 9.01 -8.51 -32.77
N ALA A 301 8.12 -7.76 -32.12
CA ALA A 301 6.73 -8.14 -31.91
C ALA A 301 5.81 -7.02 -32.38
N GLU A 302 4.74 -7.40 -33.02
CA GLU A 302 3.65 -6.50 -33.40
C GLU A 302 2.30 -7.12 -33.06
N ASP A 303 1.41 -6.34 -32.50
CA ASP A 303 0.01 -6.68 -32.27
C ASP A 303 -0.89 -5.50 -32.60
N GLN A 304 -2.16 -5.78 -32.84
CA GLN A 304 -3.13 -4.77 -33.26
C GLN A 304 -4.42 -4.92 -32.46
N VAL A 305 -4.98 -3.78 -32.05
CA VAL A 305 -6.23 -3.72 -31.30
C VAL A 305 -7.21 -2.77 -32.02
N GLU A 306 -8.43 -3.23 -32.25
CA GLU A 306 -9.50 -2.36 -32.72
C GLU A 306 -9.86 -1.34 -31.63
N VAL A 307 -9.93 -0.07 -32.02
CA VAL A 307 -10.18 1.04 -31.10
C VAL A 307 -11.15 2.06 -31.71
N ASN A 308 -11.85 2.81 -30.88
CA ASN A 308 -12.57 4.00 -31.33
C ASN A 308 -11.59 5.19 -31.31
N TYR A 309 -11.02 5.46 -32.46
CA TYR A 309 -10.11 6.56 -32.72
C TYR A 309 -10.39 7.11 -34.14
N LYS A 310 -10.42 8.43 -34.30
CA LYS A 310 -10.84 9.07 -35.58
C LYS A 310 -9.89 10.16 -36.05
N ASP A 311 -8.91 10.51 -35.20
CA ASP A 311 -8.00 11.61 -35.49
C ASP A 311 -6.83 11.17 -36.39
N GLU A 312 -5.94 12.11 -36.70
CA GLU A 312 -4.73 11.84 -37.47
C GLU A 312 -3.81 10.86 -36.75
N GLU A 313 -3.04 10.12 -37.53
CA GLU A 313 -2.06 9.16 -37.01
C GLU A 313 -1.11 9.82 -36.01
N VAL A 314 -0.89 9.17 -34.87
CA VAL A 314 0.08 9.58 -33.87
C VAL A 314 0.86 8.38 -33.38
N GLU A 315 2.19 8.54 -33.30
CA GLU A 315 3.13 7.53 -32.83
C GLU A 315 3.83 8.02 -31.55
N ILE A 316 3.82 7.18 -30.50
CA ILE A 316 4.39 7.52 -29.19
C ILE A 316 5.03 6.28 -28.57
N GLY A 317 6.23 6.45 -27.97
CA GLY A 317 6.88 5.41 -27.19
C GLY A 317 6.51 5.46 -25.71
N PHE A 318 6.32 4.31 -25.08
CA PHE A 318 6.05 4.19 -23.64
C PHE A 318 6.74 2.98 -23.02
N ASN A 319 6.93 3.04 -21.72
CA ASN A 319 7.25 1.84 -20.94
C ASN A 319 5.97 0.99 -20.79
N VAL A 320 6.00 -0.23 -21.28
CA VAL A 320 4.84 -1.13 -21.30
C VAL A 320 4.33 -1.48 -19.90
N ASN A 321 5.22 -1.60 -18.92
CA ASN A 321 4.84 -1.93 -17.55
C ASN A 321 3.98 -0.81 -16.92
N TYR A 322 4.27 0.45 -17.24
CA TYR A 322 3.50 1.58 -16.73
C TYR A 322 2.07 1.61 -17.29
N LEU A 323 1.92 1.24 -18.58
CA LEU A 323 0.61 1.08 -19.18
C LEU A 323 -0.16 -0.11 -18.59
N LEU A 324 0.51 -1.25 -18.41
CA LEU A 324 -0.08 -2.46 -17.82
C LEU A 324 -0.54 -2.24 -16.38
N ASP A 325 0.25 -1.53 -15.57
CA ASP A 325 -0.11 -1.19 -14.20
C ASP A 325 -1.36 -0.29 -14.16
N ALA A 326 -1.42 0.74 -15.01
CA ALA A 326 -2.59 1.61 -15.13
C ALA A 326 -3.83 0.83 -15.56
N LEU A 327 -3.73 0.00 -16.61
CA LEU A 327 -4.83 -0.84 -17.09
C LEU A 327 -5.28 -1.87 -16.05
N GLY A 328 -4.36 -2.40 -15.26
CA GLY A 328 -4.65 -3.31 -14.15
C GLY A 328 -5.43 -2.65 -13.00
N ALA A 329 -5.27 -1.35 -12.85
CA ALA A 329 -5.93 -0.58 -11.80
C ALA A 329 -7.26 0.06 -12.23
N ILE A 330 -7.58 0.10 -13.51
CA ILE A 330 -8.85 0.65 -14.04
C ILE A 330 -9.98 -0.35 -13.82
N ASP A 331 -11.13 0.15 -13.36
CA ASP A 331 -12.36 -0.61 -13.26
C ASP A 331 -13.16 -0.54 -14.57
N GLY A 332 -13.93 -1.59 -14.85
CA GLY A 332 -14.78 -1.66 -16.05
C GLY A 332 -14.07 -2.24 -17.28
N ASP A 333 -14.81 -2.31 -18.37
CA ASP A 333 -14.39 -3.02 -19.59
C ASP A 333 -13.69 -2.11 -20.60
N LYS A 334 -13.84 -0.80 -20.47
CA LYS A 334 -13.29 0.19 -21.39
C LYS A 334 -12.29 1.11 -20.74
N VAL A 335 -11.36 1.60 -21.55
CA VAL A 335 -10.34 2.58 -21.18
C VAL A 335 -10.28 3.69 -22.22
N GLU A 336 -10.07 4.91 -21.76
CA GLU A 336 -9.74 6.08 -22.58
C GLU A 336 -8.27 6.45 -22.36
N ILE A 337 -7.54 6.62 -23.47
CA ILE A 337 -6.16 7.11 -23.49
C ILE A 337 -6.17 8.44 -24.23
N GLY A 338 -5.97 9.50 -23.46
CA GLY A 338 -5.85 10.86 -24.00
C GLY A 338 -4.43 11.14 -24.44
N LEU A 339 -4.25 11.53 -25.69
CA LEU A 339 -2.99 11.84 -26.33
C LEU A 339 -2.99 13.28 -26.85
N THR A 340 -1.83 13.92 -26.88
CA THR A 340 -1.69 15.26 -27.48
C THR A 340 -0.72 15.22 -28.66
N ASP A 341 0.51 14.84 -28.44
CA ASP A 341 1.56 14.68 -29.45
C ASP A 341 2.57 13.59 -29.02
N SER A 342 3.58 13.33 -29.85
CA SER A 342 4.59 12.30 -29.63
C SER A 342 5.52 12.55 -28.44
N ASN A 343 5.51 13.73 -27.83
CA ASN A 343 6.40 14.13 -26.75
C ASN A 343 5.67 14.47 -25.45
N SER A 344 4.35 14.42 -25.47
CA SER A 344 3.51 14.74 -24.32
C SER A 344 3.07 13.48 -23.57
N SER A 345 2.89 13.61 -22.26
CA SER A 345 2.37 12.53 -21.42
C SER A 345 0.96 12.13 -21.87
N CYS A 346 0.63 10.85 -21.76
CA CYS A 346 -0.73 10.38 -21.94
C CYS A 346 -1.50 10.41 -20.62
N LEU A 347 -2.81 10.60 -20.73
CA LEU A 347 -3.76 10.47 -19.63
C LEU A 347 -4.62 9.23 -19.85
N ILE A 348 -4.66 8.34 -18.85
CA ILE A 348 -5.40 7.07 -18.91
C ILE A 348 -6.45 7.06 -17.81
N HIS A 349 -7.69 6.76 -18.14
CA HIS A 349 -8.80 6.64 -17.19
C HIS A 349 -9.94 5.77 -17.75
N ALA A 350 -10.88 5.38 -16.91
CA ALA A 350 -12.12 4.77 -17.37
C ALA A 350 -13.05 5.86 -17.97
N PRO A 351 -13.83 5.56 -19.01
CA PRO A 351 -14.78 6.50 -19.56
C PRO A 351 -15.73 7.09 -18.51
N GLY A 352 -15.90 8.41 -18.53
CA GLY A 352 -16.78 9.12 -17.59
C GLY A 352 -16.27 9.20 -16.14
N THR A 353 -15.09 8.69 -15.85
CA THR A 353 -14.50 8.73 -14.50
C THR A 353 -13.57 9.94 -14.36
N THR A 354 -13.80 10.75 -13.32
CA THR A 354 -12.96 11.91 -12.99
C THR A 354 -12.09 11.66 -11.74
N HIS A 355 -12.47 10.68 -10.92
CA HIS A 355 -11.87 10.43 -9.60
C HIS A 355 -10.56 9.61 -9.62
N THR A 356 -10.23 8.99 -10.76
CA THR A 356 -9.02 8.20 -10.91
C THR A 356 -8.35 8.55 -12.23
N LYS A 357 -7.06 8.88 -12.15
CA LYS A 357 -6.27 9.31 -13.31
C LYS A 357 -4.89 8.69 -13.27
N TYR A 358 -4.42 8.23 -14.42
CA TYR A 358 -3.07 7.74 -14.61
C TYR A 358 -2.38 8.55 -15.68
N VAL A 359 -1.16 8.97 -15.40
CA VAL A 359 -0.33 9.69 -16.37
C VAL A 359 0.92 8.86 -16.63
N VAL A 360 1.25 8.66 -17.89
CA VAL A 360 2.50 7.98 -18.29
C VAL A 360 3.28 8.92 -19.20
N MET A 361 4.54 9.16 -18.85
CA MET A 361 5.43 9.98 -19.65
C MET A 361 5.90 9.22 -20.89
N PRO A 362 6.03 9.88 -22.06
CA PRO A 362 6.57 9.25 -23.24
C PRO A 362 8.07 8.94 -23.07
N MET A 363 8.53 7.94 -23.78
CA MET A 363 9.94 7.63 -23.89
C MET A 363 10.40 7.68 -25.36
N ARG A 364 11.65 8.08 -25.58
CA ARG A 364 12.27 8.01 -26.91
C ARG A 364 12.76 6.57 -27.12
N LEU A 365 12.33 5.99 -28.21
CA LEU A 365 12.71 4.62 -28.65
C LEU A 365 13.74 4.70 -29.78
#